data_3beeac195768175b09bdcbe5757eb900
#
_entry.id   3beeac195768175b09bdcbe5757eb900
#
_cell.length_a   1.000
_cell.length_b   1.000
_cell.length_c   1.000
_cell.angle_alpha   90.00
_cell.angle_beta   90.00
_cell.angle_gamma   90.00
#
_symmetry.space_group_name_H-M   'P 1'
#
loop_
_entity.id
_entity.type
_entity.pdbx_description
1 polymer ?
#
loop_
_entity_poly.entity_id
_entity_poly.type
_entity_poly.pdbx_seq_one_letter_code
_entity_poly.pdbx_strand_id
1 'polypeptide(L)'
;MNLYLSLDLLPTALQENTFVYELYNGNNERISSGNFSDKREGDIITLAENEIVTSNVSIYTLYIYIDGNRDNPISMTNQNFRFNIYGEGTGAIYKENVIQNETTTPSNSSSTFLNTEVLRNQIESITIEKTNVVPNDAKYSKDISSKQDGSVMLWYTDKDNNSLYEISIGSENGSVEANTNGSGMFAYLDNVSTLDLSGLDTSNMTSMSKMFYNSKSLTNIDTSGFDTTKVVNMFGMFSGCTNLKSLDLSNFDTSNVTNMEGVFQNDTNLKEIKLGDNFKTNKVTTMLAMFASCSSLKRVDLSNFDTSNVTTMQSMFYKCENLELLDLSSFKTNKVTNMYCMFAYCTSLKTINLTFFDTSKVTTMQSMFLFCKSIEMLDLSTFTTDGATNIMYMFDTCSSLKSLDIRNASFSSVSKNTSAFNVVNSNVVVYVKNDTEKEFIINTIKNIISDNVIVG
;
A
#
# COMPACT_ATOMS: atom_id res chain seq x y z
N MET A 1 -37.20 -7.09 -19.53
CA MET A 1 -35.99 -7.08 -18.67
C MET A 1 -36.42 -7.05 -17.22
N ASN A 2 -35.78 -7.80 -16.37
CA ASN A 2 -35.93 -7.67 -14.92
C ASN A 2 -34.73 -6.90 -14.39
N LEU A 3 -34.95 -5.99 -13.44
CA LEU A 3 -33.88 -5.23 -12.78
C LEU A 3 -33.68 -5.76 -11.37
N TYR A 4 -32.43 -5.99 -11.00
CA TYR A 4 -32.05 -6.54 -9.71
C TYR A 4 -31.00 -5.66 -9.03
N LEU A 5 -31.03 -5.65 -7.69
CA LEU A 5 -30.02 -5.07 -6.83
C LEU A 5 -29.38 -6.20 -6.02
N SER A 6 -28.11 -6.49 -6.29
CA SER A 6 -27.31 -7.43 -5.52
C SER A 6 -26.59 -6.72 -4.38
N LEU A 7 -26.75 -7.21 -3.17
CA LEU A 7 -26.18 -6.62 -1.96
C LEU A 7 -24.81 -7.25 -1.66
N ASP A 8 -23.73 -6.58 -2.07
CA ASP A 8 -22.36 -7.08 -1.89
C ASP A 8 -21.80 -6.77 -0.51
N LEU A 9 -22.26 -5.68 0.10
CA LEU A 9 -21.92 -5.29 1.45
C LEU A 9 -23.12 -4.58 2.09
N LEU A 10 -23.70 -5.19 3.11
CA LEU A 10 -24.78 -4.61 3.89
C LEU A 10 -24.48 -4.72 5.39
N PRO A 11 -23.88 -3.69 6.01
CA PRO A 11 -23.63 -3.68 7.44
C PRO A 11 -24.92 -3.85 8.25
N THR A 12 -24.85 -4.56 9.36
CA THR A 12 -25.98 -4.82 10.25
C THR A 12 -26.68 -3.52 10.68
N ALA A 13 -25.92 -2.42 10.86
CA ALA A 13 -26.45 -1.11 11.20
C ALA A 13 -27.37 -0.50 10.10
N LEU A 14 -27.28 -0.98 8.85
CA LEU A 14 -28.14 -0.57 7.74
C LEU A 14 -29.28 -1.55 7.47
N GLN A 15 -29.39 -2.66 8.22
CA GLN A 15 -30.51 -3.61 8.16
C GLN A 15 -31.71 -3.09 8.98
N GLU A 16 -32.16 -1.88 8.67
CA GLU A 16 -33.18 -1.16 9.39
C GLU A 16 -34.28 -0.67 8.46
N ASN A 17 -35.52 -0.48 8.99
CA ASN A 17 -36.65 0.03 8.22
C ASN A 17 -36.45 1.43 7.66
N THR A 18 -35.52 2.20 8.25
CA THR A 18 -35.20 3.57 7.88
C THR A 18 -34.23 3.68 6.71
N PHE A 19 -33.51 2.61 6.39
CA PHE A 19 -32.67 2.53 5.19
C PHE A 19 -33.54 1.99 4.05
N VAL A 20 -33.79 2.80 3.03
CA VAL A 20 -34.82 2.55 2.01
C VAL A 20 -34.26 2.74 0.61
N TYR A 21 -34.91 2.10 -0.36
CA TYR A 21 -34.66 2.32 -1.78
C TYR A 21 -35.96 2.68 -2.52
N GLU A 22 -35.82 3.46 -3.58
CA GLU A 22 -36.90 3.77 -4.54
C GLU A 22 -36.32 3.75 -5.95
N LEU A 23 -37.01 3.07 -6.86
CA LEU A 23 -36.66 3.02 -8.28
C LEU A 23 -37.69 3.80 -9.10
N TYR A 24 -37.21 4.67 -9.97
CA TYR A 24 -38.00 5.46 -10.89
C TYR A 24 -37.64 5.15 -12.34
N ASN A 25 -38.64 5.15 -13.22
CA ASN A 25 -38.42 5.05 -14.66
C ASN A 25 -38.03 6.42 -15.28
N GLY A 26 -37.74 6.42 -16.59
CA GLY A 26 -37.33 7.64 -17.31
C GLY A 26 -38.37 8.76 -17.34
N ASN A 27 -39.65 8.46 -17.02
CA ASN A 27 -40.72 9.44 -16.88
C ASN A 27 -40.86 9.98 -15.45
N ASN A 28 -39.92 9.62 -14.56
CA ASN A 28 -39.94 9.96 -13.14
C ASN A 28 -41.13 9.36 -12.38
N GLU A 29 -41.64 8.21 -12.81
CA GLU A 29 -42.66 7.44 -12.12
C GLU A 29 -41.98 6.39 -11.24
N ARG A 30 -42.38 6.32 -9.95
CA ARG A 30 -41.86 5.31 -9.03
C ARG A 30 -42.40 3.93 -9.37
N ILE A 31 -41.56 3.01 -9.76
CA ILE A 31 -41.90 1.64 -10.14
C ILE A 31 -41.68 0.62 -9.03
N SER A 32 -40.78 0.91 -8.08
CA SER A 32 -40.48 0.03 -6.97
C SER A 32 -39.97 0.79 -5.75
N SER A 33 -40.20 0.24 -4.56
CA SER A 33 -39.62 0.75 -3.33
C SER A 33 -39.60 -0.33 -2.25
N GLY A 34 -38.68 -0.21 -1.28
CA GLY A 34 -38.56 -1.12 -0.15
C GLY A 34 -37.57 -0.63 0.87
N ASN A 35 -37.24 -1.49 1.82
CA ASN A 35 -36.24 -1.25 2.83
C ASN A 35 -35.31 -2.45 2.98
N PHE A 36 -34.25 -2.29 3.80
CA PHE A 36 -33.23 -3.30 3.99
C PHE A 36 -33.33 -4.05 5.33
N SER A 37 -34.43 -3.92 6.08
CA SER A 37 -34.55 -4.47 7.43
C SER A 37 -34.49 -6.01 7.51
N ASP A 38 -34.93 -6.69 6.47
CA ASP A 38 -34.93 -8.15 6.35
C ASP A 38 -33.85 -8.67 5.39
N LYS A 39 -32.99 -7.80 4.90
CA LYS A 39 -31.98 -8.12 3.88
C LYS A 39 -30.63 -8.45 4.54
N ARG A 40 -29.83 -9.23 3.83
CA ARG A 40 -28.48 -9.67 4.23
C ARG A 40 -27.51 -9.47 3.09
N GLU A 41 -26.23 -9.46 3.41
CA GLU A 41 -25.17 -9.53 2.43
C GLU A 41 -25.34 -10.78 1.56
N GLY A 42 -25.23 -10.62 0.25
CA GLY A 42 -25.48 -11.65 -0.74
C GLY A 42 -26.94 -11.77 -1.24
N ASP A 43 -27.90 -11.06 -0.61
CA ASP A 43 -29.27 -11.06 -1.09
C ASP A 43 -29.40 -10.30 -2.41
N ILE A 44 -30.36 -10.74 -3.21
CA ILE A 44 -30.77 -10.08 -4.45
C ILE A 44 -32.20 -9.52 -4.27
N ILE A 45 -32.32 -8.22 -4.48
CA ILE A 45 -33.60 -7.53 -4.45
C ILE A 45 -34.10 -7.35 -5.87
N THR A 46 -35.29 -7.84 -6.19
CA THR A 46 -35.95 -7.54 -7.46
C THR A 46 -36.48 -6.10 -7.41
N LEU A 47 -35.90 -5.24 -8.25
CA LEU A 47 -36.28 -3.83 -8.33
C LEU A 47 -37.46 -3.63 -9.30
N ALA A 48 -37.46 -4.34 -10.42
CA ALA A 48 -38.53 -4.33 -11.40
C ALA A 48 -38.62 -5.66 -12.16
N GLU A 49 -39.82 -6.05 -12.57
CA GLU A 49 -40.07 -7.26 -13.37
C GLU A 49 -40.80 -6.88 -14.67
N ASN A 50 -40.46 -7.64 -15.73
CA ASN A 50 -41.15 -7.54 -17.04
C ASN A 50 -41.10 -6.16 -17.70
N GLU A 51 -40.06 -5.34 -17.36
CA GLU A 51 -39.88 -4.05 -18.02
C GLU A 51 -39.60 -4.23 -19.53
N ILE A 52 -40.32 -3.47 -20.34
CA ILE A 52 -40.14 -3.48 -21.78
C ILE A 52 -39.01 -2.54 -22.14
N VAL A 53 -37.88 -3.10 -22.54
CA VAL A 53 -36.73 -2.32 -23.04
C VAL A 53 -36.83 -2.30 -24.56
N THR A 54 -37.00 -1.12 -25.12
CA THR A 54 -36.93 -0.87 -26.56
C THR A 54 -35.47 -0.72 -26.98
N SER A 55 -35.20 -0.65 -28.31
CA SER A 55 -33.88 -0.41 -28.85
C SER A 55 -33.25 0.95 -28.45
N ASN A 56 -33.97 1.81 -27.75
CA ASN A 56 -33.50 3.08 -27.22
C ASN A 56 -33.08 2.91 -25.76
N VAL A 57 -32.20 3.79 -25.32
CA VAL A 57 -31.72 3.81 -23.92
C VAL A 57 -32.90 4.03 -22.98
N SER A 58 -33.12 3.10 -22.05
CA SER A 58 -34.08 3.27 -20.97
C SER A 58 -33.32 3.74 -19.74
N ILE A 59 -33.72 4.89 -19.18
CA ILE A 59 -33.10 5.46 -17.99
C ILE A 59 -33.94 5.08 -16.78
N TYR A 60 -33.27 4.53 -15.76
CA TYR A 60 -33.83 4.28 -14.44
C TYR A 60 -33.01 5.03 -13.40
N THR A 61 -33.71 5.60 -12.40
CA THR A 61 -33.04 6.29 -11.29
C THR A 61 -33.33 5.55 -9.99
N LEU A 62 -32.30 5.02 -9.37
CA LEU A 62 -32.41 4.38 -8.06
C LEU A 62 -31.96 5.37 -6.98
N TYR A 63 -32.84 5.67 -6.04
CA TYR A 63 -32.51 6.39 -4.82
C TYR A 63 -32.34 5.40 -3.67
N ILE A 64 -31.26 5.52 -2.93
CA ILE A 64 -31.02 4.79 -1.68
C ILE A 64 -30.69 5.84 -0.62
N TYR A 65 -31.50 5.90 0.44
CA TYR A 65 -31.38 6.95 1.44
C TYR A 65 -31.88 6.50 2.81
N ILE A 66 -31.59 7.30 3.83
CA ILE A 66 -32.11 7.13 5.18
C ILE A 66 -33.40 7.98 5.28
N ASP A 67 -34.55 7.35 5.54
CA ASP A 67 -35.81 8.04 5.77
C ASP A 67 -35.80 8.71 7.15
N GLY A 68 -35.55 10.02 7.17
CA GLY A 68 -35.44 10.83 8.39
C GLY A 68 -36.75 11.00 9.18
N ASN A 69 -37.88 10.51 8.64
CA ASN A 69 -39.17 10.54 9.34
C ASN A 69 -39.38 9.34 10.27
N ARG A 70 -38.43 8.44 10.33
CA ARG A 70 -38.46 7.23 11.20
C ARG A 70 -37.41 7.32 12.31
N ASP A 71 -37.71 6.72 13.47
CA ASP A 71 -36.91 6.85 14.65
C ASP A 71 -35.51 6.20 14.50
N ASN A 72 -34.48 6.98 14.80
CA ASN A 72 -33.09 6.61 15.11
C ASN A 72 -32.07 6.39 13.99
N PRO A 73 -31.59 7.47 13.32
CA PRO A 73 -30.55 7.38 12.28
C PRO A 73 -29.08 7.38 12.80
N ILE A 74 -28.83 7.52 14.10
CA ILE A 74 -27.46 7.76 14.62
C ILE A 74 -26.52 6.55 14.44
N SER A 75 -27.05 5.33 14.46
CA SER A 75 -26.28 4.10 14.25
C SER A 75 -25.81 3.87 12.80
N MET A 76 -26.39 4.62 11.85
CA MET A 76 -26.14 4.45 10.42
C MET A 76 -25.05 5.36 9.86
N THR A 77 -24.55 6.30 10.66
CA THR A 77 -23.49 7.21 10.23
C THR A 77 -22.15 6.48 10.05
N ASN A 78 -21.42 6.81 9.00
CA ASN A 78 -20.14 6.22 8.66
C ASN A 78 -20.17 4.71 8.28
N GLN A 79 -21.31 4.20 7.80
CA GLN A 79 -21.40 2.86 7.26
C GLN A 79 -21.09 2.84 5.77
N ASN A 80 -20.34 1.84 5.32
CA ASN A 80 -20.13 1.57 3.91
C ASN A 80 -21.18 0.57 3.43
N PHE A 81 -21.85 0.90 2.36
CA PHE A 81 -22.82 0.06 1.68
C PHE A 81 -22.37 -0.15 0.23
N ARG A 82 -22.38 -1.40 -0.23
CA ARG A 82 -22.02 -1.73 -1.60
C ARG A 82 -23.06 -2.64 -2.22
N PHE A 83 -23.40 -2.33 -3.48
CA PHE A 83 -24.35 -3.09 -4.26
C PHE A 83 -24.03 -3.03 -5.75
N ASN A 84 -24.52 -4.00 -6.49
CA ASN A 84 -24.53 -3.99 -7.95
C ASN A 84 -25.97 -3.95 -8.46
N ILE A 85 -26.21 -3.18 -9.51
CA ILE A 85 -27.49 -3.20 -10.24
C ILE A 85 -27.24 -3.95 -11.54
N TYR A 86 -28.08 -4.94 -11.84
CA TYR A 86 -28.03 -5.64 -13.10
C TYR A 86 -29.42 -5.93 -13.64
N GLY A 87 -29.52 -6.13 -14.96
CA GLY A 87 -30.75 -6.48 -15.64
C GLY A 87 -30.66 -7.85 -16.28
N GLU A 88 -31.70 -8.66 -16.12
CA GLU A 88 -31.88 -9.90 -16.89
C GLU A 88 -33.00 -9.73 -17.90
N GLY A 89 -32.71 -10.12 -19.14
CA GLY A 89 -33.73 -10.13 -20.22
C GLY A 89 -33.55 -11.35 -21.11
N THR A 90 -34.62 -11.79 -21.75
CA THR A 90 -34.56 -12.81 -22.79
C THR A 90 -33.75 -12.27 -23.96
N GLY A 91 -32.48 -12.75 -24.08
CA GLY A 91 -31.53 -12.34 -25.11
C GLY A 91 -30.39 -11.46 -24.63
N ALA A 92 -30.40 -10.95 -23.38
CA ALA A 92 -29.22 -10.28 -22.80
C ALA A 92 -28.24 -11.32 -22.25
N ILE A 93 -27.05 -11.37 -22.82
CA ILE A 93 -25.95 -12.09 -22.23
C ILE A 93 -25.33 -11.15 -21.20
N TYR A 94 -25.38 -11.52 -19.91
CA TYR A 94 -24.61 -10.81 -18.89
C TYR A 94 -23.13 -10.94 -19.22
N LYS A 95 -22.48 -9.81 -19.43
CA LYS A 95 -21.03 -9.77 -19.68
C LYS A 95 -20.35 -9.27 -18.41
N GLU A 96 -19.44 -10.07 -17.89
CA GLU A 96 -18.57 -9.65 -16.80
C GLU A 96 -17.55 -8.65 -17.35
N ASN A 97 -17.53 -7.43 -16.82
CA ASN A 97 -16.60 -6.38 -17.25
C ASN A 97 -15.21 -6.53 -16.62
N VAL A 98 -14.72 -7.74 -16.53
CA VAL A 98 -13.46 -8.08 -15.85
C VAL A 98 -12.31 -8.03 -16.85
N ILE A 99 -11.26 -7.28 -16.52
CA ILE A 99 -10.00 -7.25 -17.29
C ILE A 99 -9.33 -8.63 -17.21
N GLN A 100 -8.82 -9.13 -18.33
CA GLN A 100 -8.01 -10.35 -18.38
C GLN A 100 -6.72 -10.20 -17.55
N ASN A 101 -6.22 -11.31 -17.00
CA ASN A 101 -4.87 -11.31 -16.41
C ASN A 101 -3.80 -11.12 -17.48
N GLU A 102 -2.74 -10.42 -17.14
CA GLU A 102 -1.53 -10.45 -17.96
C GLU A 102 -0.92 -11.86 -17.93
N THR A 103 -0.56 -12.37 -19.10
CA THR A 103 0.04 -13.71 -19.24
C THR A 103 1.48 -13.76 -18.73
N THR A 104 2.14 -12.59 -18.66
CA THR A 104 3.51 -12.43 -18.16
C THR A 104 3.59 -11.23 -17.25
N THR A 105 4.23 -11.39 -16.10
CA THR A 105 4.53 -10.24 -15.22
C THR A 105 5.51 -9.29 -15.95
N PRO A 106 5.20 -7.99 -16.06
CA PRO A 106 6.08 -7.05 -16.70
C PRO A 106 7.43 -6.94 -15.97
N SER A 107 8.52 -6.90 -16.74
CA SER A 107 9.88 -6.84 -16.21
C SER A 107 10.59 -5.51 -16.44
N ASN A 108 10.10 -4.71 -17.38
CA ASN A 108 10.61 -3.37 -17.72
C ASN A 108 9.59 -2.61 -18.56
N SER A 109 9.91 -1.36 -18.92
CA SER A 109 9.04 -0.49 -19.73
C SER A 109 8.89 -0.90 -21.21
N SER A 110 9.68 -1.85 -21.70
CA SER A 110 9.50 -2.46 -23.02
C SER A 110 8.59 -3.71 -22.97
N SER A 111 8.06 -4.07 -21.80
CA SER A 111 7.02 -5.10 -21.70
C SER A 111 5.70 -4.58 -22.28
N THR A 112 4.90 -5.48 -22.84
CA THR A 112 3.57 -5.15 -23.36
C THR A 112 2.60 -4.79 -22.21
N PHE A 113 1.55 -4.04 -22.55
CA PHE A 113 0.51 -3.62 -21.60
C PHE A 113 -0.76 -4.47 -21.81
N LEU A 114 -1.26 -5.11 -20.76
CA LEU A 114 -2.50 -5.90 -20.74
C LEU A 114 -2.62 -6.89 -21.92
N ASN A 115 -1.54 -7.62 -22.22
CA ASN A 115 -1.45 -8.57 -23.34
C ASN A 115 -1.73 -7.95 -24.73
N THR A 116 -1.62 -6.64 -24.90
CA THR A 116 -1.73 -5.96 -26.19
C THR A 116 -0.37 -5.93 -26.90
N GLU A 117 -0.28 -5.30 -28.05
CA GLU A 117 0.99 -5.00 -28.71
C GLU A 117 1.62 -3.68 -28.24
N VAL A 118 0.89 -2.89 -27.42
CA VAL A 118 1.37 -1.60 -26.90
C VAL A 118 2.44 -1.84 -25.85
N LEU A 119 3.58 -1.19 -25.99
CA LEU A 119 4.64 -1.23 -24.98
C LEU A 119 4.38 -0.17 -23.91
N ARG A 120 4.73 -0.47 -22.64
CA ARG A 120 4.50 0.41 -21.50
C ARG A 120 5.21 1.77 -21.63
N ASN A 121 6.37 1.81 -22.29
CA ASN A 121 7.09 3.06 -22.61
C ASN A 121 6.48 3.87 -23.77
N GLN A 122 5.45 3.37 -24.41
CA GLN A 122 4.70 4.10 -25.44
C GLN A 122 3.42 4.74 -24.88
N ILE A 123 3.14 4.61 -23.58
CA ILE A 123 1.92 5.10 -22.95
C ILE A 123 2.22 6.41 -22.24
N GLU A 124 1.43 7.46 -22.51
CA GLU A 124 1.52 8.75 -21.82
C GLU A 124 0.32 9.04 -20.90
N SER A 125 -0.83 8.40 -21.15
CA SER A 125 -2.00 8.48 -20.25
C SER A 125 -2.85 7.22 -20.31
N ILE A 126 -3.58 6.97 -19.23
CA ILE A 126 -4.58 5.89 -19.14
C ILE A 126 -5.83 6.46 -18.52
N THR A 127 -6.98 6.21 -19.16
CA THR A 127 -8.32 6.62 -18.69
C THR A 127 -9.26 5.43 -18.71
N ILE A 128 -10.06 5.27 -17.65
CA ILE A 128 -11.17 4.31 -17.62
C ILE A 128 -12.42 4.99 -18.14
N GLU A 129 -12.93 4.49 -19.27
CA GLU A 129 -14.05 5.07 -20.00
C GLU A 129 -15.40 4.42 -19.60
N LYS A 130 -16.47 5.21 -19.75
CA LYS A 130 -17.84 4.75 -19.46
C LYS A 130 -18.51 4.02 -20.63
N THR A 131 -17.76 3.62 -21.62
CA THR A 131 -18.25 2.91 -22.81
C THR A 131 -17.16 1.98 -23.34
N ASN A 132 -17.54 0.88 -23.96
CA ASN A 132 -16.64 0.01 -24.72
C ASN A 132 -16.70 0.30 -26.24
N VAL A 133 -17.39 1.35 -26.65
CA VAL A 133 -17.47 1.75 -28.06
C VAL A 133 -16.16 2.42 -28.46
N VAL A 134 -15.40 1.72 -29.31
CA VAL A 134 -14.13 2.23 -29.84
C VAL A 134 -14.40 3.36 -30.84
N PRO A 135 -13.80 4.57 -30.66
CA PRO A 135 -13.99 5.67 -31.59
C PRO A 135 -13.31 5.42 -32.94
N ASN A 136 -13.82 6.05 -34.02
CA ASN A 136 -13.34 5.84 -35.38
C ASN A 136 -11.90 6.33 -35.63
N ASP A 137 -11.40 7.23 -34.80
CA ASP A 137 -10.02 7.78 -34.85
C ASP A 137 -9.01 6.98 -34.02
N ALA A 138 -9.46 5.92 -33.35
CA ALA A 138 -8.56 5.01 -32.66
C ALA A 138 -7.60 4.34 -33.64
N LYS A 139 -6.31 4.40 -33.33
CA LYS A 139 -5.24 3.77 -34.13
C LYS A 139 -5.15 2.27 -33.89
N TYR A 140 -5.67 1.80 -32.75
CA TYR A 140 -5.67 0.40 -32.34
C TYR A 140 -6.81 0.14 -31.38
N SER A 141 -7.31 -1.08 -31.38
CA SER A 141 -8.22 -1.57 -30.33
C SER A 141 -8.07 -3.06 -30.12
N LYS A 142 -8.36 -3.49 -28.90
CA LYS A 142 -8.34 -4.90 -28.52
C LYS A 142 -9.37 -5.19 -27.45
N ASP A 143 -10.03 -6.33 -27.57
CA ASP A 143 -10.79 -6.93 -26.47
C ASP A 143 -9.82 -7.43 -25.40
N ILE A 144 -9.90 -6.85 -24.21
CA ILE A 144 -9.11 -7.23 -23.05
C ILE A 144 -9.97 -7.82 -21.93
N SER A 145 -11.24 -8.14 -22.24
CA SER A 145 -12.09 -8.84 -21.29
C SER A 145 -11.57 -10.25 -20.97
N SER A 146 -11.82 -10.73 -19.76
CA SER A 146 -11.39 -12.06 -19.31
C SER A 146 -12.00 -13.18 -20.14
N LYS A 147 -13.20 -12.97 -20.71
CA LYS A 147 -13.94 -13.92 -21.53
C LYS A 147 -13.78 -13.70 -23.02
N GLN A 148 -13.08 -12.65 -23.46
CA GLN A 148 -12.93 -12.26 -24.88
C GLN A 148 -14.29 -12.10 -25.58
N ASP A 149 -15.23 -11.44 -24.92
CA ASP A 149 -16.63 -11.25 -25.35
C ASP A 149 -16.97 -9.78 -25.68
N GLY A 150 -15.93 -8.92 -25.73
CA GLY A 150 -16.02 -7.50 -26.02
C GLY A 150 -16.60 -6.67 -24.86
N SER A 151 -16.71 -7.26 -23.66
CA SER A 151 -17.24 -6.52 -22.50
C SER A 151 -16.30 -5.43 -22.00
N VAL A 152 -14.99 -5.62 -22.17
CA VAL A 152 -13.97 -4.62 -21.87
C VAL A 152 -13.07 -4.42 -23.08
N MET A 153 -13.09 -3.22 -23.63
CA MET A 153 -12.26 -2.85 -24.78
C MET A 153 -11.13 -1.91 -24.32
N LEU A 154 -9.94 -2.11 -24.87
CA LEU A 154 -8.83 -1.17 -24.84
C LEU A 154 -8.64 -0.59 -26.21
N TRP A 155 -8.43 0.71 -26.28
CA TRP A 155 -7.99 1.37 -27.52
C TRP A 155 -7.00 2.49 -27.20
N TYR A 156 -6.29 2.95 -28.22
CA TYR A 156 -5.47 4.13 -28.07
C TYR A 156 -5.60 5.11 -29.23
N THR A 157 -5.32 6.37 -28.91
CA THR A 157 -5.10 7.48 -29.83
C THR A 157 -3.66 7.98 -29.69
N ASP A 158 -3.25 8.86 -30.60
CA ASP A 158 -1.98 9.61 -30.56
C ASP A 158 -2.33 10.96 -31.23
N LYS A 159 -2.94 11.84 -30.42
CA LYS A 159 -3.59 13.07 -30.91
C LYS A 159 -2.59 14.12 -31.36
N ASP A 160 -1.45 14.18 -30.72
CA ASP A 160 -0.38 15.12 -30.99
C ASP A 160 0.73 14.56 -31.91
N ASN A 161 0.63 13.28 -32.31
CA ASN A 161 1.56 12.54 -33.15
C ASN A 161 3.00 12.50 -32.59
N ASN A 162 3.14 12.41 -31.27
CA ASN A 162 4.43 12.32 -30.60
C ASN A 162 4.93 10.87 -30.45
N SER A 163 4.16 9.88 -30.94
CA SER A 163 4.40 8.43 -30.83
C SER A 163 4.28 7.88 -29.40
N LEU A 164 3.65 8.64 -28.50
CA LEU A 164 3.13 8.16 -27.24
C LEU A 164 1.60 8.06 -27.33
N TYR A 165 1.01 7.15 -26.56
CA TYR A 165 -0.38 6.77 -26.74
C TYR A 165 -1.23 7.13 -25.53
N GLU A 166 -2.37 7.78 -25.80
CA GLU A 166 -3.45 7.91 -24.83
C GLU A 166 -4.28 6.63 -24.84
N ILE A 167 -4.16 5.84 -23.79
CA ILE A 167 -4.90 4.59 -23.62
C ILE A 167 -6.27 4.88 -23.00
N SER A 168 -7.30 4.33 -23.60
CA SER A 168 -8.63 4.23 -23.01
C SER A 168 -9.00 2.75 -22.78
N ILE A 169 -9.57 2.47 -21.62
CA ILE A 169 -10.12 1.15 -21.25
C ILE A 169 -11.56 1.36 -20.84
N GLY A 170 -12.48 0.70 -21.51
CA GLY A 170 -13.88 0.95 -21.24
C GLY A 170 -14.76 -0.29 -21.32
N SER A 171 -15.90 -0.20 -20.62
CA SER A 171 -16.93 -1.23 -20.60
C SER A 171 -18.29 -0.63 -20.91
N GLU A 172 -19.20 -1.48 -21.36
CA GLU A 172 -20.57 -1.08 -21.71
C GLU A 172 -21.32 -0.46 -20.53
N ASN A 173 -21.02 -0.90 -19.30
CA ASN A 173 -21.70 -0.44 -18.08
C ASN A 173 -20.95 0.67 -17.34
N GLY A 174 -19.85 1.16 -17.89
CA GLY A 174 -19.08 2.27 -17.32
C GLY A 174 -18.24 1.95 -16.09
N SER A 175 -18.19 0.67 -15.68
CA SER A 175 -17.32 0.16 -14.63
C SER A 175 -16.48 -0.97 -15.19
N VAL A 176 -15.18 -0.89 -15.00
CA VAL A 176 -14.22 -1.92 -15.42
C VAL A 176 -13.72 -2.62 -14.17
N GLU A 177 -14.01 -3.91 -14.05
CA GLU A 177 -13.57 -4.70 -12.90
C GLU A 177 -12.14 -5.19 -13.11
N ALA A 178 -11.29 -4.91 -12.15
CA ALA A 178 -9.94 -5.46 -12.13
C ALA A 178 -9.98 -6.95 -11.80
N ASN A 179 -9.09 -7.73 -12.42
CA ASN A 179 -8.95 -9.13 -12.07
C ASN A 179 -8.47 -9.30 -10.62
N THR A 180 -8.73 -10.45 -10.02
CA THR A 180 -8.27 -10.78 -8.65
C THR A 180 -6.77 -10.61 -8.45
N ASN A 181 -5.97 -10.80 -9.50
CA ASN A 181 -4.53 -10.55 -9.51
C ASN A 181 -4.19 -9.31 -10.35
N GLY A 182 -4.04 -8.16 -9.70
CA GLY A 182 -3.57 -6.92 -10.32
C GLY A 182 -2.05 -6.71 -10.29
N SER A 183 -1.28 -7.81 -10.12
CA SER A 183 0.17 -7.71 -10.01
C SER A 183 0.80 -7.09 -11.26
N GLY A 184 1.48 -5.95 -11.09
CA GLY A 184 2.17 -5.23 -12.14
C GLY A 184 1.26 -4.52 -13.16
N MET A 185 -0.05 -4.43 -12.94
CA MET A 185 -1.01 -3.90 -13.93
C MET A 185 -0.59 -2.56 -14.51
N PHE A 186 -0.17 -1.62 -13.68
CA PHE A 186 0.31 -0.29 -14.07
C PHE A 186 1.80 -0.07 -13.78
N ALA A 187 2.59 -1.16 -13.75
CA ALA A 187 4.03 -1.07 -13.54
C ALA A 187 4.77 -0.55 -14.79
N TYR A 188 5.92 0.09 -14.57
CA TYR A 188 6.85 0.54 -15.62
C TYR A 188 6.24 1.53 -16.63
N LEU A 189 5.30 2.36 -16.22
CA LEU A 189 4.71 3.41 -17.03
C LEU A 189 5.63 4.66 -16.98
N ASP A 190 6.73 4.61 -17.73
CA ASP A 190 7.81 5.61 -17.61
C ASP A 190 7.41 7.00 -18.16
N ASN A 191 6.37 7.14 -18.98
CA ASN A 191 5.93 8.41 -19.57
C ASN A 191 4.58 8.89 -19.01
N VAL A 192 3.92 8.10 -18.17
CA VAL A 192 2.62 8.46 -17.57
C VAL A 192 2.84 9.31 -16.31
N SER A 193 2.33 10.55 -16.33
CA SER A 193 2.43 11.45 -15.16
C SER A 193 1.21 11.38 -14.24
N THR A 194 0.04 11.05 -14.79
CA THR A 194 -1.24 10.93 -14.08
C THR A 194 -2.05 9.76 -14.63
N LEU A 195 -2.83 9.14 -13.78
CA LEU A 195 -3.75 8.05 -14.12
C LEU A 195 -5.15 8.42 -13.67
N ASP A 196 -6.15 8.27 -14.54
CA ASP A 196 -7.56 8.31 -14.15
C ASP A 196 -8.09 6.88 -14.03
N LEU A 197 -8.15 6.40 -12.80
CA LEU A 197 -8.62 5.07 -12.45
C LEU A 197 -9.99 5.11 -11.75
N SER A 198 -10.72 6.22 -11.82
CA SER A 198 -11.99 6.42 -11.12
C SER A 198 -13.08 5.41 -11.51
N GLY A 199 -12.98 4.83 -12.71
CA GLY A 199 -13.89 3.77 -13.20
C GLY A 199 -13.41 2.34 -12.96
N LEU A 200 -12.27 2.15 -12.25
CA LEU A 200 -11.71 0.82 -11.99
C LEU A 200 -12.25 0.26 -10.67
N ASP A 201 -13.02 -0.82 -10.73
CA ASP A 201 -13.45 -1.57 -9.55
C ASP A 201 -12.35 -2.54 -9.12
N THR A 202 -11.82 -2.34 -7.92
CA THR A 202 -10.75 -3.16 -7.32
C THR A 202 -11.26 -4.12 -6.25
N SER A 203 -12.58 -4.19 -6.03
CA SER A 203 -13.21 -4.90 -4.91
C SER A 203 -12.96 -6.43 -4.88
N ASN A 204 -12.58 -7.01 -6.00
CA ASN A 204 -12.24 -8.43 -6.09
C ASN A 204 -10.74 -8.72 -6.08
N MET A 205 -9.90 -7.68 -5.99
CA MET A 205 -8.45 -7.86 -5.97
C MET A 205 -7.97 -8.51 -4.68
N THR A 206 -7.19 -9.56 -4.81
CA THR A 206 -6.47 -10.21 -3.70
C THR A 206 -4.98 -9.88 -3.70
N SER A 207 -4.43 -9.43 -4.84
CA SER A 207 -3.04 -9.00 -4.98
C SER A 207 -2.95 -7.68 -5.73
N MET A 208 -2.30 -6.70 -5.11
CA MET A 208 -1.85 -5.44 -5.70
C MET A 208 -0.31 -5.37 -5.76
N SER A 209 0.33 -6.55 -5.77
CA SER A 209 1.80 -6.63 -5.83
C SER A 209 2.34 -5.90 -7.04
N LYS A 210 3.29 -4.98 -6.82
CA LYS A 210 3.94 -4.21 -7.89
C LYS A 210 2.97 -3.42 -8.81
N MET A 211 1.77 -3.11 -8.35
CA MET A 211 0.73 -2.53 -9.21
C MET A 211 1.21 -1.27 -9.95
N PHE A 212 1.97 -0.39 -9.29
CA PHE A 212 2.56 0.82 -9.88
C PHE A 212 4.09 0.78 -9.91
N TYR A 213 4.68 -0.41 -9.78
CA TYR A 213 6.13 -0.59 -9.64
C TYR A 213 6.93 0.08 -10.76
N ASN A 214 7.94 0.88 -10.39
CA ASN A 214 8.83 1.60 -11.32
C ASN A 214 8.10 2.51 -12.33
N SER A 215 6.90 3.00 -12.03
CA SER A 215 6.22 4.03 -12.83
C SER A 215 6.75 5.41 -12.45
N LYS A 216 7.95 5.70 -12.93
CA LYS A 216 8.82 6.79 -12.45
C LYS A 216 8.27 8.19 -12.68
N SER A 217 7.48 8.39 -13.73
CA SER A 217 6.92 9.70 -14.09
C SER A 217 5.66 10.07 -13.33
N LEU A 218 5.04 9.11 -12.60
CA LEU A 218 3.85 9.38 -11.81
C LEU A 218 4.12 10.44 -10.73
N THR A 219 3.36 11.51 -10.77
CA THR A 219 3.44 12.61 -9.79
C THR A 219 2.32 12.56 -8.76
N ASN A 220 1.22 11.92 -9.11
CA ASN A 220 0.06 11.68 -8.27
C ASN A 220 -0.62 10.36 -8.67
N ILE A 221 -1.19 9.68 -7.69
CA ILE A 221 -2.03 8.48 -7.89
C ILE A 221 -3.29 8.69 -7.04
N ASP A 222 -4.44 8.83 -7.69
CA ASP A 222 -5.72 8.86 -6.97
C ASP A 222 -6.14 7.43 -6.63
N THR A 223 -6.09 7.09 -5.35
CA THR A 223 -6.48 5.79 -4.83
C THR A 223 -7.82 5.83 -4.10
N SER A 224 -8.54 6.96 -4.13
CA SER A 224 -9.76 7.17 -3.34
C SER A 224 -10.89 6.19 -3.67
N GLY A 225 -10.93 5.69 -4.92
CA GLY A 225 -11.88 4.68 -5.38
C GLY A 225 -11.47 3.22 -5.10
N PHE A 226 -10.28 2.98 -4.52
CA PHE A 226 -9.79 1.61 -4.34
C PHE A 226 -10.45 0.93 -3.14
N ASP A 227 -11.02 -0.24 -3.37
CA ASP A 227 -11.40 -1.19 -2.33
C ASP A 227 -10.26 -2.20 -2.14
N THR A 228 -9.67 -2.21 -0.95
CA THR A 228 -8.53 -3.08 -0.62
C THR A 228 -8.88 -4.16 0.41
N THR A 229 -10.16 -4.30 0.74
CA THR A 229 -10.65 -5.20 1.81
C THR A 229 -10.28 -6.67 1.62
N LYS A 230 -10.13 -7.12 0.36
CA LYS A 230 -9.74 -8.50 0.04
C LYS A 230 -8.23 -8.66 -0.23
N VAL A 231 -7.46 -7.58 -0.22
CA VAL A 231 -6.04 -7.63 -0.59
C VAL A 231 -5.21 -8.31 0.49
N VAL A 232 -4.42 -9.29 0.07
CA VAL A 232 -3.51 -10.06 0.92
C VAL A 232 -2.04 -9.70 0.65
N ASN A 233 -1.72 -9.27 -0.57
CA ASN A 233 -0.35 -9.01 -0.99
C ASN A 233 -0.21 -7.60 -1.61
N MET A 234 0.61 -6.75 -0.98
CA MET A 234 0.98 -5.41 -1.44
C MET A 234 2.48 -5.26 -1.74
N PHE A 235 3.19 -6.38 -2.00
CA PHE A 235 4.63 -6.35 -2.28
C PHE A 235 4.99 -5.32 -3.35
N GLY A 236 5.81 -4.33 -3.00
CA GLY A 236 6.34 -3.31 -3.90
C GLY A 236 5.29 -2.48 -4.64
N MET A 237 4.07 -2.31 -4.10
CA MET A 237 2.94 -1.72 -4.82
C MET A 237 3.27 -0.37 -5.48
N PHE A 238 3.96 0.51 -4.78
CA PHE A 238 4.36 1.84 -5.29
C PHE A 238 5.87 1.95 -5.54
N SER A 239 6.64 0.88 -5.26
CA SER A 239 8.11 0.92 -5.28
C SER A 239 8.67 1.48 -6.58
N GLY A 240 9.54 2.48 -6.48
CA GLY A 240 10.21 3.12 -7.62
C GLY A 240 9.39 4.19 -8.34
N CYS A 241 8.28 4.68 -7.76
CA CYS A 241 7.55 5.85 -8.24
C CYS A 241 8.33 7.13 -7.85
N THR A 242 9.50 7.32 -8.48
CA THR A 242 10.51 8.29 -8.03
C THR A 242 10.06 9.75 -8.08
N ASN A 243 9.04 10.11 -8.88
CA ASN A 243 8.49 11.47 -8.96
C ASN A 243 7.27 11.70 -8.05
N LEU A 244 6.78 10.65 -7.37
CA LEU A 244 5.65 10.76 -6.46
C LEU A 244 6.04 11.60 -5.24
N LYS A 245 5.23 12.64 -4.94
CA LYS A 245 5.54 13.59 -3.84
C LYS A 245 4.72 13.35 -2.58
N SER A 246 3.51 12.89 -2.76
CA SER A 246 2.58 12.56 -1.67
C SER A 246 1.69 11.39 -2.08
N LEU A 247 1.22 10.65 -1.08
CA LEU A 247 0.31 9.53 -1.30
C LEU A 247 -0.72 9.49 -0.16
N ASP A 248 -2.01 9.54 -0.53
CA ASP A 248 -3.13 9.40 0.42
C ASP A 248 -3.69 7.97 0.33
N LEU A 249 -3.49 7.20 1.40
CA LEU A 249 -4.00 5.82 1.57
C LEU A 249 -5.00 5.75 2.72
N SER A 250 -5.66 6.85 3.05
CA SER A 250 -6.58 6.93 4.20
C SER A 250 -7.82 6.04 4.06
N ASN A 251 -8.17 5.66 2.82
CA ASN A 251 -9.26 4.73 2.53
C ASN A 251 -8.86 3.25 2.54
N PHE A 252 -7.54 2.92 2.59
CA PHE A 252 -7.09 1.54 2.51
C PHE A 252 -7.45 0.75 3.77
N ASP A 253 -8.12 -0.38 3.58
CA ASP A 253 -8.25 -1.43 4.58
C ASP A 253 -7.19 -2.50 4.31
N THR A 254 -6.18 -2.57 5.17
CA THR A 254 -5.08 -3.53 5.04
C THR A 254 -5.17 -4.67 6.07
N SER A 255 -6.34 -4.86 6.69
CA SER A 255 -6.55 -5.87 7.74
C SER A 255 -6.31 -7.32 7.30
N ASN A 256 -6.31 -7.59 5.99
CA ASN A 256 -6.02 -8.88 5.40
C ASN A 256 -4.60 -9.01 4.82
N VAL A 257 -3.84 -7.91 4.78
CA VAL A 257 -2.50 -7.91 4.16
C VAL A 257 -1.48 -8.64 5.02
N THR A 258 -0.75 -9.55 4.41
CA THR A 258 0.32 -10.35 5.05
C THR A 258 1.72 -9.95 4.58
N ASN A 259 1.84 -9.35 3.39
CA ASN A 259 3.11 -8.94 2.80
C ASN A 259 3.10 -7.46 2.43
N MET A 260 3.95 -6.66 3.12
CA MET A 260 4.19 -5.25 2.85
C MET A 260 5.67 -4.96 2.51
N GLU A 261 6.39 -5.97 2.00
CA GLU A 261 7.77 -5.80 1.57
C GLU A 261 7.88 -4.75 0.48
N GLY A 262 8.73 -3.75 0.69
CA GLY A 262 9.10 -2.73 -0.28
C GLY A 262 7.95 -1.87 -0.81
N VAL A 263 6.82 -1.74 -0.11
CA VAL A 263 5.62 -1.03 -0.61
C VAL A 263 5.97 0.36 -1.16
N PHE A 264 6.84 1.11 -0.49
CA PHE A 264 7.28 2.47 -0.86
C PHE A 264 8.77 2.53 -1.20
N GLN A 265 9.41 1.40 -1.47
CA GLN A 265 10.85 1.35 -1.70
C GLN A 265 11.26 2.20 -2.91
N ASN A 266 12.33 3.00 -2.78
CA ASN A 266 12.88 3.88 -3.84
C ASN A 266 11.95 5.02 -4.31
N ASP A 267 10.95 5.42 -3.50
CA ASP A 267 10.13 6.59 -3.78
C ASP A 267 10.87 7.86 -3.29
N THR A 268 11.92 8.22 -4.01
CA THR A 268 12.95 9.16 -3.56
C THR A 268 12.44 10.59 -3.34
N ASN A 269 11.36 11.01 -4.02
CA ASN A 269 10.75 12.33 -3.84
C ASN A 269 9.53 12.34 -2.91
N LEU A 270 9.15 11.17 -2.35
CA LEU A 270 7.99 11.06 -1.48
C LEU A 270 8.25 11.77 -0.14
N LYS A 271 7.45 12.81 0.13
CA LYS A 271 7.58 13.67 1.32
C LYS A 271 6.53 13.37 2.37
N GLU A 272 5.37 12.91 1.94
CA GLU A 272 4.20 12.69 2.79
C GLU A 272 3.45 11.43 2.38
N ILE A 273 3.13 10.62 3.38
CA ILE A 273 2.26 9.45 3.26
C ILE A 273 1.18 9.61 4.31
N LYS A 274 -0.08 9.63 3.89
CA LYS A 274 -1.23 9.66 4.79
C LYS A 274 -1.82 8.26 4.87
N LEU A 275 -1.72 7.65 6.05
CA LEU A 275 -2.30 6.34 6.38
C LEU A 275 -3.59 6.56 7.18
N GLY A 276 -4.65 5.80 6.85
CA GLY A 276 -5.92 5.87 7.57
C GLY A 276 -5.99 4.93 8.77
N ASP A 277 -7.09 5.04 9.52
CA ASP A 277 -7.32 4.19 10.70
C ASP A 277 -7.47 2.70 10.37
N ASN A 278 -7.84 2.38 9.12
CA ASN A 278 -7.96 1.01 8.63
C ASN A 278 -6.67 0.47 8.01
N PHE A 279 -5.59 1.28 7.97
CA PHE A 279 -4.27 0.79 7.58
C PHE A 279 -3.68 -0.05 8.72
N LYS A 280 -4.06 -1.32 8.77
CA LYS A 280 -3.68 -2.29 9.82
C LYS A 280 -2.53 -3.16 9.38
N THR A 281 -1.66 -3.54 10.32
CA THR A 281 -0.51 -4.41 10.04
C THR A 281 -0.47 -5.68 10.89
N ASN A 282 -1.54 -5.97 11.61
CA ASN A 282 -1.60 -7.10 12.55
C ASN A 282 -1.43 -8.49 11.92
N LYS A 283 -1.62 -8.64 10.61
CA LYS A 283 -1.34 -9.89 9.87
C LYS A 283 -0.02 -9.87 9.09
N VAL A 284 0.67 -8.72 9.04
CA VAL A 284 1.90 -8.56 8.27
C VAL A 284 3.03 -9.37 8.91
N THR A 285 3.72 -10.16 8.09
CA THR A 285 4.85 -11.00 8.51
C THR A 285 6.21 -10.47 8.07
N THR A 286 6.25 -9.62 7.05
CA THR A 286 7.47 -8.98 6.54
C THR A 286 7.24 -7.50 6.25
N MET A 287 8.15 -6.65 6.76
CA MET A 287 8.26 -5.22 6.45
C MET A 287 9.64 -4.90 5.84
N LEU A 288 10.27 -5.93 5.19
CA LEU A 288 11.55 -5.77 4.53
C LEU A 288 11.49 -4.57 3.58
N ALA A 289 12.42 -3.62 3.74
CA ALA A 289 12.61 -2.46 2.88
C ALA A 289 11.36 -1.58 2.65
N MET A 290 10.34 -1.61 3.53
CA MET A 290 9.04 -0.96 3.31
C MET A 290 9.17 0.52 2.92
N PHE A 291 10.07 1.27 3.53
CA PHE A 291 10.36 2.68 3.25
C PHE A 291 11.80 2.90 2.74
N ALA A 292 12.48 1.84 2.31
CA ALA A 292 13.89 1.96 1.92
C ALA A 292 14.07 2.94 0.76
N SER A 293 15.03 3.85 0.90
CA SER A 293 15.33 4.91 -0.08
C SER A 293 14.19 5.94 -0.31
N CYS A 294 13.28 6.11 0.65
CA CYS A 294 12.39 7.27 0.69
C CYS A 294 13.18 8.49 1.20
N SER A 295 14.15 8.93 0.39
CA SER A 295 15.17 9.90 0.84
C SER A 295 14.62 11.29 1.16
N SER A 296 13.45 11.67 0.62
CA SER A 296 12.77 12.94 0.90
C SER A 296 11.80 12.89 2.08
N LEU A 297 11.52 11.71 2.62
CA LEU A 297 10.55 11.52 3.71
C LEU A 297 11.11 12.07 5.02
N LYS A 298 10.41 13.04 5.63
CA LYS A 298 10.84 13.67 6.90
C LYS A 298 10.22 13.03 8.13
N ARG A 299 9.02 12.52 7.99
CA ARG A 299 8.24 11.86 9.04
C ARG A 299 7.20 10.95 8.42
N VAL A 300 6.80 9.96 9.17
CA VAL A 300 5.66 9.08 8.86
C VAL A 300 4.97 8.70 10.16
N ASP A 301 3.64 8.70 10.15
CA ASP A 301 2.85 8.25 11.30
C ASP A 301 2.66 6.74 11.23
N LEU A 302 3.22 6.03 12.21
CA LEU A 302 3.16 4.57 12.34
C LEU A 302 2.43 4.14 13.62
N SER A 303 1.68 5.05 14.26
CA SER A 303 1.01 4.80 15.53
C SER A 303 0.01 3.63 15.49
N ASN A 304 -0.59 3.37 14.31
CA ASN A 304 -1.52 2.28 14.08
C ASN A 304 -0.85 0.93 13.70
N PHE A 305 0.50 0.87 13.65
CA PHE A 305 1.20 -0.36 13.27
C PHE A 305 1.23 -1.35 14.43
N ASP A 306 0.72 -2.54 14.21
CA ASP A 306 0.94 -3.71 15.05
C ASP A 306 1.96 -4.63 14.36
N THR A 307 3.18 -4.68 14.89
CA THR A 307 4.27 -5.47 14.32
C THR A 307 4.46 -6.83 15.02
N SER A 308 3.49 -7.27 15.83
CA SER A 308 3.59 -8.49 16.63
C SER A 308 3.77 -9.81 15.85
N ASN A 309 3.49 -9.79 14.54
CA ASN A 309 3.71 -10.92 13.64
C ASN A 309 4.91 -10.76 12.71
N VAL A 310 5.58 -9.60 12.72
CA VAL A 310 6.71 -9.31 11.83
C VAL A 310 7.95 -10.09 12.26
N THR A 311 8.57 -10.78 11.32
CA THR A 311 9.79 -11.58 11.54
C THR A 311 11.06 -10.92 11.01
N THR A 312 10.94 -9.97 10.06
CA THR A 312 12.07 -9.21 9.53
C THR A 312 11.70 -7.74 9.33
N MET A 313 12.60 -6.86 9.81
CA MET A 313 12.58 -5.41 9.58
C MET A 313 13.84 -4.96 8.84
N GLN A 314 14.46 -5.91 8.10
CA GLN A 314 15.65 -5.62 7.31
C GLN A 314 15.42 -4.42 6.41
N SER A 315 16.32 -3.44 6.45
CA SER A 315 16.35 -2.25 5.60
C SER A 315 15.06 -1.40 5.63
N MET A 316 14.20 -1.52 6.66
CA MET A 316 12.88 -0.89 6.67
C MET A 316 12.94 0.62 6.41
N PHE A 317 13.94 1.33 6.95
CA PHE A 317 14.18 2.76 6.76
C PHE A 317 15.55 3.04 6.12
N TYR A 318 16.14 2.07 5.42
CA TYR A 318 17.44 2.22 4.76
C TYR A 318 17.44 3.43 3.82
N LYS A 319 18.43 4.33 3.94
CA LYS A 319 18.54 5.57 3.14
C LYS A 319 17.32 6.51 3.23
N CYS A 320 16.60 6.54 4.33
CA CYS A 320 15.67 7.62 4.63
C CYS A 320 16.46 8.86 5.11
N GLU A 321 17.20 9.48 4.19
CA GLU A 321 18.24 10.47 4.50
C GLU A 321 17.71 11.72 5.22
N ASN A 322 16.49 12.15 4.90
CA ASN A 322 15.85 13.33 5.48
C ASN A 322 14.90 13.01 6.65
N LEU A 323 14.84 11.76 7.10
CA LEU A 323 13.98 11.37 8.22
C LEU A 323 14.50 12.01 9.51
N GLU A 324 13.72 12.91 10.08
CA GLU A 324 14.08 13.72 11.26
C GLU A 324 13.48 13.14 12.55
N LEU A 325 12.25 12.65 12.47
CA LEU A 325 11.46 12.14 13.59
C LEU A 325 10.84 10.79 13.21
N LEU A 326 10.97 9.84 14.10
CA LEU A 326 10.38 8.50 13.94
C LEU A 326 9.89 7.98 15.30
N ASP A 327 8.59 7.83 15.45
CA ASP A 327 7.98 7.20 16.62
C ASP A 327 7.69 5.72 16.33
N LEU A 328 8.34 4.84 17.08
CA LEU A 328 8.21 3.39 17.01
C LEU A 328 7.63 2.80 18.31
N SER A 329 6.97 3.60 19.12
CA SER A 329 6.41 3.17 20.42
C SER A 329 5.33 2.08 20.28
N SER A 330 4.67 1.99 19.13
CA SER A 330 3.70 0.92 18.81
C SER A 330 4.34 -0.42 18.43
N PHE A 331 5.66 -0.43 18.14
CA PHE A 331 6.32 -1.62 17.58
C PHE A 331 6.55 -2.70 18.63
N LYS A 332 6.19 -3.92 18.29
CA LYS A 332 6.47 -5.17 19.04
C LYS A 332 7.44 -6.01 18.24
N THR A 333 8.66 -6.20 18.75
CA THR A 333 9.74 -6.84 17.99
C THR A 333 10.09 -8.26 18.48
N ASN A 334 9.29 -8.83 19.35
CA ASN A 334 9.54 -10.13 19.99
C ASN A 334 9.58 -11.35 19.05
N LYS A 335 9.22 -11.17 17.76
CA LYS A 335 9.39 -12.19 16.70
C LYS A 335 10.45 -11.83 15.67
N VAL A 336 11.01 -10.62 15.73
CA VAL A 336 11.98 -10.15 14.74
C VAL A 336 13.30 -10.88 14.93
N THR A 337 13.82 -11.43 13.84
CA THR A 337 15.13 -12.13 13.81
C THR A 337 16.20 -11.38 13.03
N ASN A 338 15.81 -10.42 12.19
CA ASN A 338 16.71 -9.69 11.30
C ASN A 338 16.42 -8.19 11.31
N MET A 339 17.39 -7.40 11.77
CA MET A 339 17.40 -5.92 11.77
C MET A 339 18.54 -5.35 10.91
N TYR A 340 19.03 -6.12 9.91
CA TYR A 340 20.08 -5.69 9.00
C TYR A 340 19.74 -4.36 8.34
N CYS A 341 20.64 -3.35 8.43
CA CYS A 341 20.48 -2.03 7.82
C CYS A 341 19.19 -1.28 8.17
N MET A 342 18.49 -1.59 9.27
CA MET A 342 17.14 -1.06 9.54
C MET A 342 17.06 0.48 9.46
N PHE A 343 18.06 1.20 9.98
CA PHE A 343 18.18 2.66 9.97
C PHE A 343 19.41 3.16 9.23
N ALA A 344 20.11 2.30 8.50
CA ALA A 344 21.36 2.71 7.85
C ALA A 344 21.11 3.87 6.86
N TYR A 345 22.01 4.87 6.91
CA TYR A 345 21.94 6.11 6.14
C TYR A 345 20.72 7.02 6.47
N CYS A 346 20.14 6.90 7.67
CA CYS A 346 19.20 7.92 8.18
C CYS A 346 20.00 9.12 8.71
N THR A 347 20.58 9.88 7.77
CA THR A 347 21.62 10.89 8.09
C THR A 347 21.09 12.08 8.87
N SER A 348 19.79 12.38 8.81
CA SER A 348 19.12 13.50 9.52
C SER A 348 18.48 13.10 10.84
N LEU A 349 18.42 11.79 11.16
CA LEU A 349 17.77 11.28 12.37
C LEU A 349 18.59 11.67 13.61
N LYS A 350 18.02 12.52 14.48
CA LYS A 350 18.71 13.04 15.67
C LYS A 350 18.48 12.19 16.91
N THR A 351 17.28 11.69 17.06
CA THR A 351 16.86 10.88 18.20
C THR A 351 15.93 9.78 17.74
N ILE A 352 15.97 8.65 18.42
CA ILE A 352 15.04 7.54 18.24
C ILE A 352 14.81 6.85 19.58
N ASN A 353 13.56 6.54 19.90
CA ASN A 353 13.22 5.76 21.09
C ASN A 353 13.03 4.29 20.71
N LEU A 354 13.91 3.44 21.22
CA LEU A 354 13.90 1.99 21.00
C LEU A 354 13.74 1.18 22.29
N THR A 355 13.35 1.84 23.40
CA THR A 355 13.22 1.18 24.71
C THR A 355 12.14 0.09 24.77
N PHE A 356 11.25 0.04 23.78
CA PHE A 356 10.22 -1.00 23.65
C PHE A 356 10.67 -2.19 22.78
N PHE A 357 11.87 -2.15 22.18
CA PHE A 357 12.35 -3.21 21.33
C PHE A 357 12.83 -4.41 22.15
N ASP A 358 12.23 -5.57 21.88
CA ASP A 358 12.73 -6.87 22.31
C ASP A 358 13.64 -7.43 21.21
N THR A 359 14.92 -7.52 21.49
CA THR A 359 15.95 -8.03 20.55
C THR A 359 16.39 -9.45 20.87
N SER A 360 15.73 -10.15 21.79
CA SER A 360 16.12 -11.47 22.28
C SER A 360 16.24 -12.56 21.19
N LYS A 361 15.50 -12.40 20.08
CA LYS A 361 15.54 -13.31 18.93
C LYS A 361 16.34 -12.80 17.74
N VAL A 362 16.89 -11.59 17.83
CA VAL A 362 17.61 -10.98 16.71
C VAL A 362 18.98 -11.65 16.55
N THR A 363 19.25 -12.16 15.34
CA THR A 363 20.52 -12.84 15.00
C THR A 363 21.51 -11.93 14.29
N THR A 364 21.03 -10.87 13.63
CA THR A 364 21.89 -9.89 12.97
C THR A 364 21.36 -8.46 13.16
N MET A 365 22.28 -7.58 13.59
CA MET A 365 22.14 -6.13 13.67
C MET A 365 23.19 -5.44 12.78
N GLN A 366 23.73 -6.18 11.80
CA GLN A 366 24.75 -5.64 10.90
C GLN A 366 24.25 -4.32 10.27
N SER A 367 25.09 -3.29 10.34
CA SER A 367 24.83 -1.98 9.74
C SER A 367 23.54 -1.28 10.23
N MET A 368 23.00 -1.65 11.40
CA MET A 368 21.69 -1.16 11.85
C MET A 368 21.60 0.37 11.88
N PHE A 369 22.67 1.05 12.32
CA PHE A 369 22.79 2.51 12.40
C PHE A 369 23.94 3.06 11.53
N LEU A 370 24.39 2.30 10.55
CA LEU A 370 25.46 2.71 9.64
C LEU A 370 25.16 4.09 9.03
N PHE A 371 26.11 5.06 9.12
CA PHE A 371 25.97 6.43 8.63
C PHE A 371 24.80 7.24 9.23
N CYS A 372 24.34 6.92 10.44
CA CYS A 372 23.42 7.77 11.20
C CYS A 372 24.17 8.97 11.82
N LYS A 373 24.60 9.89 10.96
CA LYS A 373 25.56 10.96 11.32
C LYS A 373 25.02 11.98 12.33
N SER A 374 23.71 12.16 12.44
CA SER A 374 23.07 13.18 13.30
C SER A 374 22.61 12.64 14.64
N ILE A 375 22.63 11.33 14.89
CA ILE A 375 22.23 10.75 16.18
C ILE A 375 23.26 11.16 17.23
N GLU A 376 22.75 11.86 18.28
CA GLU A 376 23.60 12.31 19.40
C GLU A 376 23.51 11.37 20.62
N MET A 377 22.36 10.78 20.86
CA MET A 377 22.09 9.87 21.97
C MET A 377 21.35 8.65 21.48
N LEU A 378 21.79 7.47 21.93
CA LEU A 378 21.16 6.21 21.58
C LEU A 378 21.01 5.35 22.85
N ASP A 379 19.77 5.23 23.31
CA ASP A 379 19.41 4.34 24.42
C ASP A 379 18.99 2.97 23.86
N LEU A 380 19.89 2.01 24.00
CA LEU A 380 19.70 0.61 23.69
C LEU A 380 19.81 -0.25 24.97
N SER A 381 19.47 0.35 26.12
CA SER A 381 19.59 -0.32 27.44
C SER A 381 18.69 -1.56 27.57
N THR A 382 17.68 -1.69 26.72
CA THR A 382 16.81 -2.88 26.64
C THR A 382 17.30 -3.93 25.66
N PHE A 383 18.31 -3.61 24.82
CA PHE A 383 18.80 -4.55 23.81
C PHE A 383 19.58 -5.68 24.45
N THR A 384 19.21 -6.91 24.16
CA THR A 384 20.01 -8.10 24.41
C THR A 384 20.65 -8.53 23.10
N THR A 385 21.92 -8.94 23.16
CA THR A 385 22.66 -9.37 21.97
C THR A 385 23.09 -10.85 22.09
N ASP A 386 22.52 -11.61 23.06
CA ASP A 386 22.87 -13.00 23.31
C ASP A 386 22.68 -13.91 22.08
N GLY A 387 21.69 -13.62 21.22
CA GLY A 387 21.47 -14.29 19.94
C GLY A 387 22.19 -13.65 18.75
N ALA A 388 22.72 -12.44 18.91
CA ALA A 388 23.31 -11.69 17.79
C ALA A 388 24.74 -12.16 17.50
N THR A 389 24.94 -12.74 16.33
CA THR A 389 26.26 -13.20 15.86
C THR A 389 26.96 -12.18 14.98
N ASN A 390 26.25 -11.18 14.46
CA ASN A 390 26.77 -10.23 13.48
C ASN A 390 26.33 -8.80 13.80
N ILE A 391 27.32 -7.95 14.16
CA ILE A 391 27.16 -6.51 14.40
C ILE A 391 28.12 -5.68 13.52
N MET A 392 28.62 -6.24 12.41
CA MET A 392 29.54 -5.53 11.50
C MET A 392 28.90 -4.17 11.11
N TYR A 393 29.70 -3.10 11.15
CA TYR A 393 29.31 -1.73 10.78
C TYR A 393 28.11 -1.16 11.57
N MET A 394 27.72 -1.75 12.73
CA MET A 394 26.46 -1.41 13.41
C MET A 394 26.33 0.08 13.71
N PHE A 395 27.41 0.74 14.16
CA PHE A 395 27.45 2.17 14.48
C PHE A 395 28.51 2.90 13.63
N ASP A 396 28.97 2.28 12.53
CA ASP A 396 30.00 2.91 11.70
C ASP A 396 29.51 4.26 11.18
N THR A 397 30.36 5.28 11.33
CA THR A 397 30.10 6.67 10.93
C THR A 397 28.89 7.33 11.66
N CYS A 398 28.61 6.92 12.90
CA CYS A 398 27.75 7.67 13.83
C CYS A 398 28.57 8.81 14.47
N SER A 399 29.01 9.76 13.64
CA SER A 399 30.04 10.77 14.02
C SER A 399 29.60 11.79 15.06
N SER A 400 28.29 12.02 15.24
CA SER A 400 27.75 12.93 16.27
C SER A 400 27.41 12.23 17.58
N LEU A 401 27.59 10.93 17.71
CA LEU A 401 27.17 10.16 18.88
C LEU A 401 27.95 10.63 20.12
N LYS A 402 27.25 11.09 21.14
CA LYS A 402 27.77 11.57 22.43
C LYS A 402 27.53 10.59 23.58
N SER A 403 26.43 9.83 23.49
CA SER A 403 26.04 8.85 24.49
C SER A 403 25.45 7.60 23.85
N LEU A 404 25.91 6.44 24.29
CA LEU A 404 25.42 5.13 23.87
C LEU A 404 25.18 4.26 25.11
N ASP A 405 23.94 3.86 25.34
CA ASP A 405 23.59 2.95 26.42
C ASP A 405 23.34 1.53 25.91
N ILE A 406 24.21 0.60 26.25
CA ILE A 406 24.14 -0.80 25.86
C ILE A 406 24.29 -1.73 27.08
N ARG A 407 23.80 -1.29 28.25
CA ARG A 407 23.98 -1.98 29.53
C ARG A 407 23.50 -3.43 29.57
N ASN A 408 22.56 -3.83 28.73
CA ASN A 408 22.09 -5.22 28.68
C ASN A 408 22.71 -6.03 27.54
N ALA A 409 23.52 -5.41 26.69
CA ALA A 409 24.18 -6.11 25.60
C ALA A 409 25.31 -7.03 26.14
N SER A 410 25.42 -8.20 25.55
CA SER A 410 26.57 -9.11 25.69
C SER A 410 27.14 -9.43 24.32
N PHE A 411 28.45 -9.26 24.17
CA PHE A 411 29.13 -9.50 22.90
C PHE A 411 29.77 -10.89 22.82
N SER A 412 29.53 -11.76 23.81
CA SER A 412 30.10 -13.11 23.87
C SER A 412 29.75 -14.01 22.69
N SER A 413 28.55 -13.83 22.10
CA SER A 413 28.07 -14.58 20.92
C SER A 413 28.50 -13.93 19.59
N VAL A 414 29.06 -12.72 19.63
CA VAL A 414 29.36 -11.95 18.42
C VAL A 414 30.63 -12.51 17.78
N SER A 415 30.49 -13.08 16.59
CA SER A 415 31.59 -13.59 15.77
C SER A 415 32.03 -12.64 14.64
N LYS A 416 31.17 -11.66 14.30
CA LYS A 416 31.38 -10.67 13.23
C LYS A 416 31.15 -9.26 13.76
N ASN A 417 32.23 -8.51 14.00
CA ASN A 417 32.22 -7.15 14.54
C ASN A 417 33.07 -6.14 13.76
N THR A 418 33.53 -6.50 12.56
CA THR A 418 34.39 -5.63 11.74
C THR A 418 33.74 -4.24 11.61
N SER A 419 34.51 -3.20 11.95
CA SER A 419 34.08 -1.79 11.88
C SER A 419 32.78 -1.48 12.62
N ALA A 420 32.40 -2.26 13.63
CA ALA A 420 31.13 -2.04 14.36
C ALA A 420 31.02 -0.62 14.93
N PHE A 421 32.14 -0.01 15.30
CA PHE A 421 32.26 1.33 15.88
C PHE A 421 33.26 2.22 15.14
N ASN A 422 33.47 2.00 13.85
CA ASN A 422 34.43 2.79 13.09
C ASN A 422 33.88 4.23 12.91
N VAL A 423 34.76 5.26 13.02
CA VAL A 423 34.39 6.69 12.92
C VAL A 423 33.28 7.11 13.91
N VAL A 424 33.18 6.44 15.05
CA VAL A 424 32.39 6.95 16.20
C VAL A 424 33.22 8.01 16.91
N ASN A 425 32.56 9.03 17.48
CA ASN A 425 33.22 10.07 18.25
C ASN A 425 34.02 9.46 19.44
N SER A 426 35.32 9.73 19.53
CA SER A 426 36.16 9.21 20.61
C SER A 426 35.81 9.72 22.01
N ASN A 427 35.04 10.83 22.09
CA ASN A 427 34.49 11.39 23.35
C ASN A 427 33.11 10.80 23.71
N VAL A 428 32.62 9.83 22.97
CA VAL A 428 31.34 9.18 23.30
C VAL A 428 31.40 8.57 24.70
N VAL A 429 30.32 8.74 25.47
CA VAL A 429 30.12 8.03 26.74
C VAL A 429 29.34 6.77 26.45
N VAL A 430 29.91 5.60 26.84
CA VAL A 430 29.28 4.29 26.59
C VAL A 430 28.99 3.62 27.91
N TYR A 431 27.74 3.28 28.16
CA TYR A 431 27.31 2.49 29.31
C TYR A 431 27.23 1.02 28.93
N VAL A 432 27.93 0.17 29.71
CA VAL A 432 28.08 -1.26 29.45
C VAL A 432 27.71 -2.11 30.67
N LYS A 433 27.48 -3.41 30.46
CA LYS A 433 26.98 -4.37 31.46
C LYS A 433 28.00 -4.67 32.54
N ASN A 434 29.27 -4.83 32.20
CA ASN A 434 30.36 -5.31 33.08
C ASN A 434 31.74 -5.00 32.47
N ASP A 435 32.81 -5.39 33.19
CA ASP A 435 34.19 -5.15 32.75
C ASP A 435 34.57 -5.89 31.48
N THR A 436 33.99 -7.07 31.19
CA THR A 436 34.23 -7.81 29.94
C THR A 436 33.75 -7.01 28.75
N GLU A 437 32.53 -6.45 28.85
CA GLU A 437 31.96 -5.63 27.78
C GLU A 437 32.67 -4.27 27.68
N LYS A 438 33.14 -3.72 28.80
CA LYS A 438 34.01 -2.53 28.82
C LYS A 438 35.27 -2.77 28.03
N GLU A 439 35.97 -3.88 28.26
CA GLU A 439 37.19 -4.23 27.51
C GLU A 439 36.91 -4.41 26.02
N PHE A 440 35.78 -5.06 25.66
CA PHE A 440 35.38 -5.20 24.28
C PHE A 440 35.20 -3.82 23.58
N ILE A 441 34.52 -2.86 24.22
CA ILE A 441 34.30 -1.51 23.67
C ILE A 441 35.63 -0.75 23.53
N ILE A 442 36.50 -0.78 24.57
CA ILE A 442 37.78 -0.12 24.54
C ILE A 442 38.67 -0.65 23.38
N ASN A 443 38.62 -1.95 23.13
CA ASN A 443 39.38 -2.59 22.03
C ASN A 443 38.77 -2.32 20.64
N THR A 444 37.51 -1.94 20.58
CA THR A 444 36.75 -1.81 19.30
C THR A 444 36.63 -0.35 18.83
N ILE A 445 36.45 0.61 19.74
CA ILE A 445 36.36 2.05 19.40
C ILE A 445 37.78 2.63 19.40
N LYS A 446 38.22 3.08 18.23
CA LYS A 446 39.56 3.66 18.08
C LYS A 446 39.70 4.96 18.88
N ASN A 447 40.72 5.02 19.75
CA ASN A 447 41.05 6.19 20.59
C ASN A 447 39.96 6.61 21.58
N ILE A 448 39.06 5.71 22.00
CA ILE A 448 38.09 6.02 23.07
C ILE A 448 38.84 6.30 24.38
N ILE A 449 38.32 7.26 25.14
CA ILE A 449 38.80 7.52 26.51
C ILE A 449 38.23 6.42 27.42
N SER A 450 39.06 5.64 28.08
CA SER A 450 38.62 4.49 28.91
C SER A 450 37.65 4.89 30.02
N ASP A 451 37.80 6.10 30.57
CA ASP A 451 36.89 6.64 31.61
C ASP A 451 35.49 6.97 31.09
N ASN A 452 35.37 7.14 29.78
CA ASN A 452 34.04 7.32 29.13
C ASN A 452 33.29 5.99 28.95
N VAL A 453 33.93 4.83 29.24
CA VAL A 453 33.23 3.53 29.22
C VAL A 453 32.90 3.15 30.65
N ILE A 454 31.62 3.26 30.97
CA ILE A 454 31.08 3.19 32.35
C ILE A 454 30.34 1.85 32.51
N VAL A 455 30.74 1.10 33.53
CA VAL A 455 30.01 -0.11 33.96
C VAL A 455 28.85 0.35 34.88
N GLY A 456 27.58 -0.06 34.54
CA GLY A 456 26.46 0.41 35.33
C GLY A 456 25.29 -0.54 35.37
#